data_68409578b02bc10cc4cde103d12df1b1
#
_entry.id   68409578b02bc10cc4cde103d12df1b1
#
_cell.length_a   1.000
_cell.length_b   1.000
_cell.length_c   1.000
_cell.angle_alpha   90.00
_cell.angle_beta   90.00
_cell.angle_gamma   90.00
#
_symmetry.space_group_name_H-M   'P 1'
#
loop_
_entity.id
_entity.type
_entity.pdbx_description
1 polymer ?
#
loop_
_entity_poly.entity_id
_entity_poly.type
_entity_poly.pdbx_seq_one_letter_code
_entity_poly.pdbx_strand_id
1 'polypeptide(L)'
;RYKGIVCDRCGVEVTEKKVRRERSGHIELVVPVAHIWYFRSLPNKIGYLLGMPTKKLDAVIYYEKYVVIQPGALAGRTDEEGNELNGSHKMDLLTEEEYMDILDNKIGISNDYLEDSDPNKFIAKMGAEAVYDLLAGLDLDSLSYELRDRANNDSSQQRKTEALKRLQVVEAFRSSKGVNKPEWMIMKIIPVIPPELRPLVPLDGGRFATSDLNDLYRRVIIRNNRLKRLMEIKAPEVILRNE
;
A
#
# COMPACT_ATOMS: atom_id res chain seq x y z
N ARG A 1 -18.57 30.12 29.43
CA ARG A 1 -17.74 31.28 29.84
C ARG A 1 -16.28 31.09 29.46
N TYR A 2 -15.77 29.86 29.46
CA TYR A 2 -14.36 29.55 29.21
C TYR A 2 -14.08 28.83 27.88
N LYS A 3 -15.08 28.67 27.00
CA LYS A 3 -14.95 28.00 25.71
C LYS A 3 -13.91 28.70 24.84
N GLY A 4 -12.99 27.92 24.27
CA GLY A 4 -11.93 28.40 23.38
C GLY A 4 -10.63 28.83 24.08
N ILE A 5 -10.57 28.76 25.43
CA ILE A 5 -9.31 29.02 26.16
C ILE A 5 -8.40 27.80 26.02
N VAL A 6 -7.17 28.04 25.60
CA VAL A 6 -6.13 27.01 25.49
C VAL A 6 -5.24 27.10 26.73
N CYS A 7 -4.93 25.98 27.35
CA CYS A 7 -4.00 25.90 28.46
C CYS A 7 -2.56 26.12 28.01
N ASP A 8 -1.89 27.14 28.53
CA ASP A 8 -0.50 27.48 28.16
C ASP A 8 0.49 26.37 28.51
N ARG A 9 0.18 25.51 29.51
CA ARG A 9 1.06 24.43 29.94
C ARG A 9 0.94 23.16 29.11
N CYS A 10 -0.26 22.75 28.71
CA CYS A 10 -0.51 21.45 28.06
C CYS A 10 -1.21 21.56 26.70
N GLY A 11 -1.56 22.78 26.24
CA GLY A 11 -2.20 23.00 24.94
C GLY A 11 -3.65 22.52 24.84
N VAL A 12 -4.26 22.06 25.93
CA VAL A 12 -5.65 21.59 25.94
C VAL A 12 -6.60 22.77 25.82
N GLU A 13 -7.52 22.70 24.87
CA GLU A 13 -8.58 23.67 24.67
C GLU A 13 -9.81 23.33 25.51
N VAL A 14 -10.40 24.32 26.18
CA VAL A 14 -11.66 24.18 26.91
C VAL A 14 -12.83 24.15 25.90
N THR A 15 -13.48 23.00 25.80
CA THR A 15 -14.57 22.75 24.84
C THR A 15 -15.79 22.12 25.53
N GLU A 16 -16.86 21.92 24.76
CA GLU A 16 -18.07 21.23 25.23
C GLU A 16 -17.80 19.72 25.38
N LYS A 17 -18.51 19.06 26.31
CA LYS A 17 -18.36 17.61 26.57
C LYS A 17 -18.62 16.75 25.32
N LYS A 18 -19.58 17.15 24.45
CA LYS A 18 -19.93 16.41 23.22
C LYS A 18 -18.77 16.24 22.24
N VAL A 19 -17.78 17.14 22.27
CA VAL A 19 -16.60 17.09 21.42
C VAL A 19 -15.83 15.78 21.59
N ARG A 20 -15.84 15.18 22.78
CA ARG A 20 -15.23 13.88 23.05
C ARG A 20 -15.86 12.72 22.29
N ARG A 21 -17.09 12.88 21.78
CA ARG A 21 -17.81 11.92 20.92
C ARG A 21 -17.65 12.20 19.45
N GLU A 22 -17.36 13.44 19.08
CA GLU A 22 -17.40 13.92 17.69
C GLU A 22 -15.99 14.04 17.08
N ARG A 23 -14.99 14.47 17.87
CA ARG A 23 -13.62 14.66 17.37
C ARG A 23 -12.90 13.33 17.17
N SER A 24 -12.56 13.04 15.93
CA SER A 24 -11.65 11.95 15.56
C SER A 24 -10.21 12.44 15.57
N GLY A 25 -9.29 11.51 15.86
CA GLY A 25 -7.85 11.70 15.69
C GLY A 25 -7.35 10.95 14.46
N HIS A 26 -6.04 10.95 14.27
CA HIS A 26 -5.39 10.16 13.22
C HIS A 26 -3.98 9.73 13.65
N ILE A 27 -3.49 8.67 13.02
CA ILE A 27 -2.10 8.19 13.16
C ILE A 27 -1.48 8.25 11.78
N GLU A 28 -0.46 9.08 11.61
CA GLU A 28 0.35 9.10 10.39
C GLU A 28 1.32 7.93 10.40
N LEU A 29 1.24 7.09 9.38
CA LEU A 29 2.11 5.93 9.23
C LEU A 29 3.41 6.32 8.51
N VAL A 30 4.52 5.85 9.02
CA VAL A 30 5.84 6.03 8.40
C VAL A 30 5.93 5.26 7.09
N VAL A 31 5.28 4.08 7.05
CA VAL A 31 5.18 3.22 5.87
C VAL A 31 3.70 2.95 5.59
N PRO A 32 3.23 3.09 4.34
CA PRO A 32 1.83 2.83 4.00
C PRO A 32 1.47 1.36 4.19
N VAL A 33 0.19 1.10 4.45
CA VAL A 33 -0.36 -0.25 4.62
C VAL A 33 -1.56 -0.49 3.71
N ALA A 34 -1.72 -1.71 3.24
CA ALA A 34 -2.88 -2.10 2.46
C ALA A 34 -4.14 -2.23 3.35
N HIS A 35 -5.24 -1.63 2.94
CA HIS A 35 -6.51 -1.77 3.65
C HIS A 35 -7.02 -3.21 3.51
N ILE A 36 -7.29 -3.85 4.65
CA ILE A 36 -7.66 -5.27 4.70
C ILE A 36 -8.94 -5.59 3.90
N TRP A 37 -9.90 -4.67 3.84
CA TRP A 37 -11.14 -4.86 3.08
C TRP A 37 -10.92 -4.96 1.58
N TYR A 38 -9.86 -4.38 1.05
CA TYR A 38 -9.55 -4.41 -0.38
C TYR A 38 -8.48 -5.44 -0.75
N PHE A 39 -7.75 -5.91 0.27
CA PHE A 39 -6.68 -6.88 0.11
C PHE A 39 -7.09 -8.32 0.47
N ARG A 40 -7.82 -8.51 1.58
CA ARG A 40 -8.20 -9.85 2.07
C ARG A 40 -9.64 -10.27 1.77
N SER A 41 -10.51 -9.35 1.34
CA SER A 41 -11.86 -9.71 0.93
C SER A 41 -11.86 -10.48 -0.40
N LEU A 42 -12.88 -11.29 -0.58
CA LEU A 42 -13.15 -11.94 -1.87
C LEU A 42 -14.34 -11.23 -2.56
N PRO A 43 -14.15 -10.74 -3.78
CA PRO A 43 -12.93 -10.73 -4.58
C PRO A 43 -11.89 -9.72 -4.09
N ASN A 44 -10.60 -10.05 -4.25
CA ASN A 44 -9.49 -9.14 -3.93
C ASN A 44 -9.47 -7.98 -4.94
N LYS A 45 -9.90 -6.79 -4.50
CA LYS A 45 -10.06 -5.64 -5.41
C LYS A 45 -8.72 -5.11 -5.92
N ILE A 46 -7.70 -5.09 -5.08
CA ILE A 46 -6.34 -4.68 -5.49
C ILE A 46 -5.80 -5.64 -6.55
N GLY A 47 -5.91 -6.95 -6.30
CA GLY A 47 -5.49 -7.96 -7.25
C GLY A 47 -6.25 -7.90 -8.58
N TYR A 48 -7.54 -7.59 -8.55
CA TYR A 48 -8.36 -7.45 -9.78
C TYR A 48 -7.96 -6.24 -10.60
N LEU A 49 -7.70 -5.10 -9.97
CA LEU A 49 -7.21 -3.91 -10.70
C LEU A 49 -5.85 -4.17 -11.34
N LEU A 50 -4.91 -4.70 -10.57
CA LEU A 50 -3.55 -4.97 -11.06
C LEU A 50 -3.46 -6.20 -11.98
N GLY A 51 -4.48 -7.07 -12.00
CA GLY A 51 -4.39 -8.36 -12.69
C GLY A 51 -3.41 -9.32 -12.04
N MET A 52 -3.16 -9.14 -10.73
CA MET A 52 -2.19 -9.91 -9.98
C MET A 52 -2.89 -10.95 -9.09
N PRO A 53 -2.53 -12.25 -9.18
CA PRO A 53 -3.06 -13.26 -8.29
C PRO A 53 -2.74 -12.95 -6.82
N THR A 54 -3.66 -13.30 -5.91
CA THR A 54 -3.53 -13.01 -4.47
C THR A 54 -2.19 -13.48 -3.89
N LYS A 55 -1.72 -14.68 -4.27
CA LYS A 55 -0.43 -15.22 -3.81
C LYS A 55 0.76 -14.34 -4.19
N LYS A 56 0.76 -13.78 -5.41
CA LYS A 56 1.81 -12.86 -5.85
C LYS A 56 1.73 -11.53 -5.08
N LEU A 57 0.51 -11.01 -4.89
CA LEU A 57 0.28 -9.78 -4.15
C LEU A 57 0.68 -9.94 -2.66
N ASP A 58 0.41 -11.09 -2.05
CA ASP A 58 0.86 -11.43 -0.70
C ASP A 58 2.40 -11.35 -0.59
N ALA A 59 3.12 -11.96 -1.52
CA ALA A 59 4.58 -11.95 -1.52
C ALA A 59 5.16 -10.51 -1.59
N VAL A 60 4.51 -9.62 -2.31
CA VAL A 60 4.93 -8.20 -2.37
C VAL A 60 4.60 -7.47 -1.07
N ILE A 61 3.37 -7.58 -0.56
CA ILE A 61 2.93 -6.83 0.63
C ILE A 61 3.65 -7.27 1.90
N TYR A 62 3.98 -8.56 2.02
CA TYR A 62 4.72 -9.09 3.18
C TYR A 62 6.24 -9.09 3.03
N TYR A 63 6.77 -8.33 2.08
CA TYR A 63 8.22 -8.14 1.89
C TYR A 63 9.00 -9.43 1.57
N GLU A 64 8.37 -10.38 0.88
CA GLU A 64 9.04 -11.60 0.40
C GLU A 64 9.71 -11.40 -0.95
N LYS A 65 9.10 -10.58 -1.83
CA LYS A 65 9.57 -10.32 -3.20
C LYS A 65 9.45 -8.86 -3.58
N TYR A 66 10.37 -8.41 -4.42
CA TYR A 66 10.26 -7.14 -5.12
C TYR A 66 9.26 -7.25 -6.28
N VAL A 67 8.59 -6.15 -6.58
CA VAL A 67 7.79 -6.01 -7.79
C VAL A 67 8.32 -4.87 -8.64
N VAL A 68 8.43 -5.10 -9.94
CA VAL A 68 8.91 -4.10 -10.89
C VAL A 68 7.85 -3.05 -11.11
N ILE A 69 8.16 -1.82 -10.76
CA ILE A 69 7.33 -0.63 -11.03
C ILE A 69 7.63 -0.10 -12.44
N GLN A 70 8.91 0.01 -12.76
CA GLN A 70 9.42 0.50 -14.04
C GLN A 70 10.61 -0.37 -14.47
N PRO A 71 10.51 -1.10 -15.59
CA PRO A 71 11.60 -1.94 -16.07
C PRO A 71 12.79 -1.13 -16.64
N GLY A 72 12.54 0.11 -17.06
CA GLY A 72 13.58 0.99 -17.56
C GLY A 72 14.37 0.40 -18.71
N ALA A 73 15.70 0.48 -18.65
CA ALA A 73 16.60 -0.08 -19.65
C ALA A 73 16.60 -1.62 -19.72
N LEU A 74 15.92 -2.31 -18.79
CA LEU A 74 15.73 -3.75 -18.80
C LEU A 74 14.56 -4.18 -19.69
N ALA A 75 13.69 -3.25 -20.08
CA ALA A 75 12.48 -3.53 -20.84
C ALA A 75 12.76 -4.33 -22.12
N GLY A 76 12.11 -5.49 -22.25
CA GLY A 76 12.22 -6.36 -23.43
C GLY A 76 13.58 -7.00 -23.65
N ARG A 77 14.48 -7.00 -22.67
CA ARG A 77 15.77 -7.70 -22.78
C ARG A 77 15.59 -9.21 -22.63
N THR A 78 16.40 -9.94 -23.37
CA THR A 78 16.49 -11.39 -23.33
C THR A 78 17.87 -11.85 -22.89
N ASP A 79 17.96 -13.06 -22.35
CA ASP A 79 19.20 -13.73 -22.04
C ASP A 79 19.93 -14.24 -23.31
N GLU A 80 21.09 -14.87 -23.14
CA GLU A 80 21.87 -15.43 -24.24
C GLU A 80 21.13 -16.59 -24.98
N GLU A 81 20.13 -17.18 -24.32
CA GLU A 81 19.31 -18.27 -24.85
C GLU A 81 18.02 -17.74 -25.57
N GLY A 82 17.80 -16.43 -25.54
CA GLY A 82 16.63 -15.77 -26.15
C GLY A 82 15.37 -15.78 -25.27
N ASN A 83 15.46 -16.16 -23.99
CA ASN A 83 14.35 -16.05 -23.04
C ASN A 83 14.28 -14.63 -22.46
N GLU A 84 13.08 -14.16 -22.17
CA GLU A 84 12.90 -12.85 -21.53
C GLU A 84 13.51 -12.85 -20.12
N LEU A 85 14.31 -11.83 -19.83
CA LEU A 85 14.89 -11.65 -18.50
C LEU A 85 13.80 -11.34 -17.49
N ASN A 86 13.87 -11.97 -16.31
CA ASN A 86 12.99 -11.63 -15.19
C ASN A 86 13.25 -10.19 -14.76
N GLY A 87 12.18 -9.39 -14.66
CA GLY A 87 12.27 -7.95 -14.41
C GLY A 87 12.18 -7.09 -15.66
N SER A 88 12.12 -7.69 -16.86
CA SER A 88 11.95 -6.95 -18.14
C SER A 88 10.56 -6.38 -18.34
N HIS A 89 9.58 -6.81 -17.54
CA HIS A 89 8.21 -6.33 -17.60
C HIS A 89 7.75 -5.70 -16.29
N LYS A 90 6.84 -4.72 -16.44
CA LYS A 90 6.14 -4.14 -15.29
C LYS A 90 5.35 -5.24 -14.56
N MET A 91 5.38 -5.22 -13.23
CA MET A 91 4.77 -6.21 -12.32
C MET A 91 5.46 -7.59 -12.28
N ASP A 92 6.62 -7.76 -12.87
CA ASP A 92 7.45 -8.93 -12.61
C ASP A 92 7.86 -8.99 -11.14
N LEU A 93 7.95 -10.21 -10.61
CA LEU A 93 8.38 -10.44 -9.24
C LEU A 93 9.83 -10.94 -9.21
N LEU A 94 10.64 -10.24 -8.41
CA LEU A 94 12.06 -10.55 -8.24
C LEU A 94 12.32 -11.05 -6.82
N THR A 95 13.22 -12.01 -6.69
CA THR A 95 13.85 -12.33 -5.42
C THR A 95 14.84 -11.23 -5.03
N GLU A 96 15.30 -11.24 -3.79
CA GLU A 96 16.33 -10.31 -3.34
C GLU A 96 17.63 -10.46 -4.13
N GLU A 97 18.00 -11.70 -4.46
CA GLU A 97 19.18 -12.03 -5.22
C GLU A 97 19.11 -11.47 -6.65
N GLU A 98 18.01 -11.72 -7.36
CA GLU A 98 17.77 -11.16 -8.70
C GLU A 98 17.77 -9.63 -8.71
N TYR A 99 17.18 -9.01 -7.69
CA TYR A 99 17.16 -7.55 -7.56
C TYR A 99 18.56 -6.97 -7.35
N MET A 100 19.36 -7.59 -6.47
CA MET A 100 20.74 -7.16 -6.23
C MET A 100 21.62 -7.35 -7.46
N ASP A 101 21.46 -8.46 -8.20
CA ASP A 101 22.17 -8.68 -9.45
C ASP A 101 21.90 -7.62 -10.52
N ILE A 102 20.68 -7.10 -10.55
CA ILE A 102 20.31 -5.97 -11.43
C ILE A 102 21.00 -4.69 -10.96
N LEU A 103 20.98 -4.40 -9.65
CA LEU A 103 21.58 -3.17 -9.10
C LEU A 103 23.12 -3.19 -9.22
N ASP A 104 23.76 -4.34 -9.02
CA ASP A 104 25.22 -4.51 -9.11
C ASP A 104 25.76 -4.48 -10.55
N ASN A 105 24.94 -4.09 -11.51
CA ASN A 105 25.29 -4.05 -12.93
C ASN A 105 25.72 -5.39 -13.56
N LYS A 106 25.45 -6.51 -12.92
CA LYS A 106 25.78 -7.83 -13.47
C LYS A 106 25.07 -8.11 -14.80
N ILE A 107 23.97 -7.40 -15.04
CA ILE A 107 23.15 -7.50 -16.26
C ILE A 107 23.45 -6.36 -17.25
N GLY A 108 24.46 -5.51 -16.98
CA GLY A 108 24.90 -4.44 -17.88
C GLY A 108 23.94 -3.24 -17.94
N ILE A 109 23.27 -2.92 -16.83
CA ILE A 109 22.39 -1.76 -16.68
C ILE A 109 22.89 -0.90 -15.53
N SER A 110 23.19 0.37 -15.79
CA SER A 110 23.58 1.31 -14.76
C SER A 110 22.40 2.21 -14.38
N ASN A 111 22.06 2.18 -13.08
CA ASN A 111 21.03 3.02 -12.49
C ASN A 111 21.60 4.25 -11.75
N ASP A 112 22.92 4.28 -11.53
CA ASP A 112 23.57 5.13 -10.52
C ASP A 112 23.44 6.64 -10.77
N TYR A 113 23.20 7.01 -12.02
CA TYR A 113 23.14 8.43 -12.42
C TYR A 113 21.75 8.86 -12.91
N LEU A 114 20.74 7.98 -12.81
CA LEU A 114 19.41 8.26 -13.30
C LEU A 114 18.51 8.77 -12.17
N GLU A 115 17.79 9.85 -12.42
CA GLU A 115 16.75 10.33 -11.52
C GLU A 115 15.52 9.40 -11.55
N ASP A 116 14.71 9.40 -10.50
CA ASP A 116 13.49 8.57 -10.42
C ASP A 116 12.46 8.88 -11.51
N SER A 117 12.53 10.07 -12.09
CA SER A 117 11.71 10.52 -13.20
C SER A 117 12.19 10.03 -14.57
N ASP A 118 13.40 9.47 -14.65
CA ASP A 118 13.94 8.99 -15.92
C ASP A 118 13.27 7.67 -16.33
N PRO A 119 12.68 7.59 -17.54
CA PRO A 119 12.02 6.39 -18.03
C PRO A 119 12.98 5.20 -18.23
N ASN A 120 14.30 5.43 -18.30
CA ASN A 120 15.30 4.37 -18.42
C ASN A 120 15.75 3.80 -17.08
N LYS A 121 15.37 4.41 -15.96
CA LYS A 121 15.70 3.90 -14.63
C LYS A 121 14.92 2.63 -14.34
N PHE A 122 15.62 1.60 -13.86
CA PHE A 122 14.98 0.40 -13.30
C PHE A 122 14.50 0.71 -11.88
N ILE A 123 13.21 0.51 -11.62
CA ILE A 123 12.61 0.73 -10.29
C ILE A 123 11.82 -0.51 -9.91
N ALA A 124 12.20 -1.13 -8.79
CA ALA A 124 11.45 -2.19 -8.14
C ALA A 124 11.36 -1.90 -6.65
N LYS A 125 10.22 -2.21 -6.05
CA LYS A 125 9.93 -1.95 -4.64
C LYS A 125 9.25 -3.13 -3.99
N MET A 126 9.19 -3.13 -2.67
CA MET A 126 8.45 -4.08 -1.84
C MET A 126 7.34 -3.38 -1.05
N GLY A 127 6.44 -4.19 -0.50
CA GLY A 127 5.43 -3.73 0.44
C GLY A 127 4.28 -2.97 -0.18
N ALA A 128 3.47 -2.37 0.68
CA ALA A 128 2.30 -1.62 0.24
C ALA A 128 2.66 -0.34 -0.55
N GLU A 129 3.87 0.21 -0.37
CA GLU A 129 4.36 1.33 -1.15
C GLU A 129 4.48 0.97 -2.64
N ALA A 130 5.01 -0.22 -2.93
CA ALA A 130 5.07 -0.72 -4.31
C ALA A 130 3.68 -0.84 -4.94
N VAL A 131 2.72 -1.38 -4.18
CA VAL A 131 1.33 -1.51 -4.63
C VAL A 131 0.69 -0.15 -4.83
N TYR A 132 0.98 0.83 -3.97
CA TYR A 132 0.53 2.21 -4.15
C TYR A 132 1.00 2.80 -5.48
N ASP A 133 2.29 2.67 -5.79
CA ASP A 133 2.86 3.18 -7.05
C ASP A 133 2.25 2.50 -8.28
N LEU A 134 2.03 1.19 -8.22
CA LEU A 134 1.37 0.44 -9.28
C LEU A 134 -0.08 0.90 -9.50
N LEU A 135 -0.84 1.13 -8.42
CA LEU A 135 -2.23 1.59 -8.49
C LEU A 135 -2.32 3.04 -8.98
N ALA A 136 -1.42 3.92 -8.52
CA ALA A 136 -1.37 5.32 -8.95
C ALA A 136 -1.02 5.46 -10.44
N GLY A 137 -0.22 4.54 -10.97
CA GLY A 137 0.18 4.50 -12.38
C GLY A 137 -0.78 3.76 -13.30
N LEU A 138 -2.00 3.38 -12.83
CA LEU A 138 -3.01 2.71 -13.67
C LEU A 138 -3.75 3.71 -14.56
N ASP A 139 -3.80 3.41 -15.86
CA ASP A 139 -4.75 4.02 -16.77
C ASP A 139 -6.04 3.18 -16.82
N LEU A 140 -7.06 3.64 -16.11
CA LEU A 140 -8.34 2.95 -16.02
C LEU A 140 -9.10 2.92 -17.35
N ASP A 141 -8.91 3.93 -18.20
CA ASP A 141 -9.59 4.00 -19.48
C ASP A 141 -9.03 2.96 -20.46
N SER A 142 -7.71 2.87 -20.58
CA SER A 142 -7.02 1.84 -21.37
C SER A 142 -7.30 0.43 -20.84
N LEU A 143 -7.26 0.24 -19.53
CA LEU A 143 -7.55 -1.05 -18.90
C LEU A 143 -9.00 -1.50 -19.12
N SER A 144 -9.96 -0.58 -19.08
CA SER A 144 -11.37 -0.85 -19.39
C SER A 144 -11.53 -1.33 -20.82
N TYR A 145 -10.88 -0.66 -21.77
CA TYR A 145 -10.92 -1.04 -23.18
C TYR A 145 -10.34 -2.44 -23.42
N GLU A 146 -9.17 -2.71 -22.88
CA GLU A 146 -8.50 -4.01 -22.98
C GLU A 146 -9.36 -5.15 -22.41
N LEU A 147 -9.95 -4.94 -21.22
CA LEU A 147 -10.78 -5.95 -20.59
C LEU A 147 -12.09 -6.19 -21.35
N ARG A 148 -12.68 -5.18 -21.99
CA ARG A 148 -13.85 -5.33 -22.86
C ARG A 148 -13.50 -6.13 -24.10
N ASP A 149 -12.36 -5.85 -24.72
CA ASP A 149 -11.89 -6.59 -25.88
C ASP A 149 -11.66 -8.06 -25.53
N ARG A 150 -10.97 -8.35 -24.42
CA ARG A 150 -10.78 -9.73 -23.94
C ARG A 150 -12.10 -10.44 -23.61
N ALA A 151 -13.05 -9.76 -23.00
CA ALA A 151 -14.36 -10.34 -22.66
C ALA A 151 -15.15 -10.74 -23.92
N ASN A 152 -15.00 -10.00 -25.03
CA ASN A 152 -15.69 -10.28 -26.28
C ASN A 152 -14.95 -11.31 -27.13
N ASN A 153 -13.65 -11.19 -27.28
CA ASN A 153 -12.86 -11.83 -28.32
C ASN A 153 -12.00 -13.01 -27.84
N ASP A 154 -11.79 -13.20 -26.52
CA ASP A 154 -10.98 -14.34 -26.02
C ASP A 154 -11.62 -15.69 -26.42
N SER A 155 -10.77 -16.66 -26.72
CA SER A 155 -11.20 -18.02 -27.09
C SER A 155 -11.68 -18.86 -25.91
N SER A 156 -11.27 -18.51 -24.66
CA SER A 156 -11.58 -19.24 -23.44
C SER A 156 -12.72 -18.60 -22.68
N GLN A 157 -13.79 -19.36 -22.43
CA GLN A 157 -14.92 -18.91 -21.61
C GLN A 157 -14.51 -18.54 -20.17
N GLN A 158 -13.54 -19.24 -19.62
CA GLN A 158 -13.02 -18.93 -18.29
C GLN A 158 -12.34 -17.57 -18.26
N ARG A 159 -11.48 -17.28 -19.23
CA ARG A 159 -10.79 -15.97 -19.36
C ARG A 159 -11.76 -14.83 -19.62
N LYS A 160 -12.82 -15.06 -20.44
CA LYS A 160 -13.90 -14.07 -20.61
C LYS A 160 -14.60 -13.74 -19.28
N THR A 161 -14.93 -14.75 -18.50
CA THR A 161 -15.60 -14.57 -17.21
C THR A 161 -14.71 -13.83 -16.22
N GLU A 162 -13.40 -14.12 -16.20
CA GLU A 162 -12.43 -13.41 -15.38
C GLU A 162 -12.28 -11.95 -15.82
N ALA A 163 -12.18 -11.70 -17.11
CA ALA A 163 -12.13 -10.34 -17.65
C ALA A 163 -13.37 -9.51 -17.26
N LEU A 164 -14.57 -10.10 -17.33
CA LEU A 164 -15.80 -9.44 -16.88
C LEU A 164 -15.80 -9.10 -15.39
N LYS A 165 -15.33 -10.01 -14.54
CA LYS A 165 -15.21 -9.75 -13.10
C LYS A 165 -14.22 -8.62 -12.80
N ARG A 166 -13.09 -8.59 -13.49
CA ARG A 166 -12.11 -7.50 -13.39
C ARG A 166 -12.71 -6.18 -13.90
N LEU A 167 -13.35 -6.22 -15.05
CA LEU A 167 -13.99 -5.05 -15.66
C LEU A 167 -15.00 -4.39 -14.72
N GLN A 168 -15.77 -5.17 -13.96
CA GLN A 168 -16.72 -4.65 -13.00
C GLN A 168 -16.05 -3.75 -11.94
N VAL A 169 -14.88 -4.16 -11.44
CA VAL A 169 -14.11 -3.36 -10.46
C VAL A 169 -13.51 -2.12 -11.12
N VAL A 170 -12.95 -2.26 -12.32
CA VAL A 170 -12.36 -1.15 -13.08
C VAL A 170 -13.40 -0.08 -13.40
N GLU A 171 -14.60 -0.48 -13.85
CA GLU A 171 -15.69 0.45 -14.16
C GLU A 171 -16.21 1.16 -12.91
N ALA A 172 -16.21 0.51 -11.74
CA ALA A 172 -16.59 1.16 -10.49
C ALA A 172 -15.64 2.32 -10.13
N PHE A 173 -14.33 2.14 -10.33
CA PHE A 173 -13.36 3.23 -10.15
C PHE A 173 -13.41 4.27 -11.26
N ARG A 174 -13.59 3.84 -12.50
CA ARG A 174 -13.70 4.73 -13.65
C ARG A 174 -14.91 5.65 -13.56
N SER A 175 -16.08 5.12 -13.18
CA SER A 175 -17.31 5.90 -13.01
C SER A 175 -17.26 6.86 -11.83
N SER A 176 -16.44 6.58 -10.81
CA SER A 176 -16.21 7.44 -9.66
C SER A 176 -14.94 8.30 -9.76
N LYS A 177 -14.39 8.45 -10.98
CA LYS A 177 -13.18 9.26 -11.23
C LYS A 177 -13.35 10.67 -10.68
N GLY A 178 -12.37 11.09 -9.86
CA GLY A 178 -12.39 12.38 -9.15
C GLY A 178 -12.94 12.29 -7.71
N VAL A 179 -13.71 11.27 -7.38
CA VAL A 179 -14.21 11.02 -6.01
C VAL A 179 -13.41 9.91 -5.35
N ASN A 180 -13.10 8.84 -6.08
CA ASN A 180 -12.32 7.71 -5.59
C ASN A 180 -11.11 7.46 -6.50
N LYS A 181 -9.96 7.18 -5.88
CA LYS A 181 -8.74 6.82 -6.58
C LYS A 181 -8.29 5.42 -6.16
N PRO A 182 -7.78 4.59 -7.10
CA PRO A 182 -7.32 3.24 -6.79
C PRO A 182 -6.26 3.18 -5.69
N GLU A 183 -5.32 4.12 -5.69
CA GLU A 183 -4.24 4.19 -4.71
C GLU A 183 -4.71 4.47 -3.28
N TRP A 184 -5.94 4.92 -3.08
CA TRP A 184 -6.51 5.14 -1.73
C TRP A 184 -6.86 3.83 -1.00
N MET A 185 -6.82 2.70 -1.68
CA MET A 185 -6.89 1.40 -1.02
C MET A 185 -5.62 1.08 -0.18
N ILE A 186 -4.58 1.87 -0.36
CA ILE A 186 -3.36 1.86 0.45
C ILE A 186 -3.41 3.06 1.38
N MET A 187 -3.39 2.80 2.68
CA MET A 187 -3.55 3.82 3.72
C MET A 187 -2.19 4.35 4.17
N LYS A 188 -2.07 5.67 4.23
CA LYS A 188 -0.95 6.39 4.85
C LYS A 188 -1.31 6.93 6.22
N ILE A 189 -2.59 7.02 6.50
CA ILE A 189 -3.16 7.57 7.74
C ILE A 189 -4.22 6.62 8.26
N ILE A 190 -4.15 6.28 9.55
CA ILE A 190 -5.18 5.49 10.24
C ILE A 190 -6.10 6.45 11.00
N PRO A 191 -7.42 6.43 10.74
CA PRO A 191 -8.37 7.22 11.53
C PRO A 191 -8.49 6.65 12.95
N VAL A 192 -8.56 7.53 13.94
CA VAL A 192 -8.75 7.18 15.34
C VAL A 192 -10.11 7.67 15.79
N ILE A 193 -10.95 6.74 16.24
CA ILE A 193 -12.29 7.07 16.69
C ILE A 193 -12.28 7.93 17.95
N PRO A 194 -13.35 8.74 18.19
CA PRO A 194 -13.43 9.62 19.34
C PRO A 194 -13.25 8.90 20.69
N PRO A 195 -12.68 9.56 21.72
CA PRO A 195 -12.36 8.93 23.00
C PRO A 195 -13.56 8.31 23.74
N GLU A 196 -14.75 8.89 23.63
CA GLU A 196 -15.94 8.35 24.30
C GLU A 196 -16.46 7.05 23.65
N LEU A 197 -16.08 6.76 22.40
CA LEU A 197 -16.40 5.47 21.73
C LEU A 197 -15.44 4.34 22.11
N ARG A 198 -14.36 4.65 22.84
CA ARG A 198 -13.37 3.70 23.37
C ARG A 198 -13.02 4.04 24.82
N PRO A 199 -14.01 4.03 25.72
CA PRO A 199 -13.84 4.60 27.05
C PRO A 199 -12.89 3.81 27.93
N LEU A 200 -12.28 4.51 28.89
CA LEU A 200 -11.57 3.96 30.04
C LEU A 200 -12.52 4.03 31.24
N VAL A 201 -12.95 2.87 31.72
CA VAL A 201 -13.96 2.76 32.79
C VAL A 201 -13.28 2.38 34.10
N PRO A 202 -13.44 3.15 35.18
CA PRO A 202 -12.94 2.76 36.51
C PRO A 202 -13.73 1.57 37.03
N LEU A 203 -13.02 0.59 37.58
CA LEU A 203 -13.56 -0.56 38.29
C LEU A 203 -13.31 -0.39 39.80
N ASP A 204 -14.04 -1.18 40.59
CA ASP A 204 -13.81 -1.24 42.03
C ASP A 204 -12.36 -1.69 42.36
N GLY A 205 -11.76 -1.08 43.36
CA GLY A 205 -10.37 -1.37 43.74
C GLY A 205 -9.29 -0.61 42.96
N GLY A 206 -9.63 0.50 42.33
CA GLY A 206 -8.65 1.38 41.63
C GLY A 206 -8.13 0.84 40.29
N ARG A 207 -8.74 -0.22 39.76
CA ARG A 207 -8.45 -0.76 38.42
C ARG A 207 -9.25 -0.05 37.35
N PHE A 208 -8.75 -0.06 36.13
CA PHE A 208 -9.45 0.47 34.98
C PHE A 208 -9.68 -0.65 33.94
N ALA A 209 -10.89 -0.73 33.40
CA ALA A 209 -11.17 -1.48 32.19
C ALA A 209 -11.04 -0.53 30.99
N THR A 210 -10.39 -1.00 29.95
CA THR A 210 -10.23 -0.24 28.71
C THR A 210 -10.78 -1.05 27.52
N SER A 211 -11.25 -0.34 26.50
CA SER A 211 -11.60 -0.97 25.25
C SER A 211 -10.37 -1.58 24.57
N ASP A 212 -10.52 -2.74 23.92
CA ASP A 212 -9.47 -3.39 23.13
C ASP A 212 -8.93 -2.49 22.02
N LEU A 213 -9.76 -1.57 21.51
CA LEU A 213 -9.34 -0.56 20.53
C LEU A 213 -8.18 0.31 21.02
N ASN A 214 -8.18 0.67 22.32
CA ASN A 214 -7.08 1.45 22.88
C ASN A 214 -5.75 0.69 22.86
N ASP A 215 -5.78 -0.62 23.12
CA ASP A 215 -4.59 -1.46 23.05
C ASP A 215 -4.10 -1.63 21.62
N LEU A 216 -5.01 -1.81 20.66
CA LEU A 216 -4.67 -1.89 19.24
C LEU A 216 -4.02 -0.58 18.74
N TYR A 217 -4.60 0.57 19.02
CA TYR A 217 -3.99 1.85 18.68
C TYR A 217 -2.63 2.06 19.33
N ARG A 218 -2.51 1.70 20.61
CA ARG A 218 -1.23 1.78 21.34
C ARG A 218 -0.15 0.95 20.67
N ARG A 219 -0.45 -0.28 20.28
CA ARG A 219 0.51 -1.17 19.58
C ARG A 219 0.93 -0.57 18.25
N VAL A 220 0.00 -0.07 17.46
CA VAL A 220 0.30 0.59 16.19
C VAL A 220 1.22 1.80 16.39
N ILE A 221 0.91 2.69 17.35
CA ILE A 221 1.72 3.87 17.64
C ILE A 221 3.13 3.49 18.08
N ILE A 222 3.27 2.50 18.99
CA ILE A 222 4.59 2.06 19.47
C ILE A 222 5.44 1.52 18.33
N ARG A 223 4.87 0.64 17.48
CA ARG A 223 5.60 0.07 16.33
C ARG A 223 5.95 1.14 15.31
N ASN A 224 5.01 2.01 14.99
CA ASN A 224 5.25 3.12 14.05
C ASN A 224 6.38 4.04 14.53
N ASN A 225 6.41 4.40 15.82
CA ASN A 225 7.46 5.22 16.40
C ASN A 225 8.82 4.48 16.43
N ARG A 226 8.81 3.16 16.68
CA ARG A 226 10.02 2.35 16.63
C ARG A 226 10.57 2.30 15.20
N LEU A 227 9.73 2.01 14.22
CA LEU A 227 10.12 2.00 12.81
C LEU A 227 10.71 3.34 12.38
N LYS A 228 10.07 4.45 12.76
CA LYS A 228 10.57 5.79 12.49
C LYS A 228 12.00 5.98 13.01
N ARG A 229 12.26 5.60 14.26
CA ARG A 229 13.61 5.68 14.86
C ARG A 229 14.62 4.80 14.12
N LEU A 230 14.23 3.58 13.76
CA LEU A 230 15.10 2.67 13.02
C LEU A 230 15.47 3.24 11.64
N MET A 231 14.52 3.89 10.96
CA MET A 231 14.80 4.57 9.69
C MET A 231 15.73 5.78 9.87
N GLU A 232 15.54 6.58 10.92
CA GLU A 232 16.38 7.74 11.25
C GLU A 232 17.85 7.35 11.50
N ILE A 233 18.08 6.22 12.16
CA ILE A 233 19.44 5.68 12.41
C ILE A 233 19.98 4.84 11.26
N LYS A 234 19.24 4.73 10.14
CA LYS A 234 19.60 3.92 8.96
C LYS A 234 19.92 2.47 9.33
N ALA A 235 19.05 1.85 10.13
CA ALA A 235 19.18 0.45 10.52
C ALA A 235 19.22 -0.47 9.28
N PRO A 236 19.84 -1.66 9.37
CA PRO A 236 19.83 -2.64 8.28
C PRO A 236 18.42 -2.97 7.80
N GLU A 237 18.28 -3.17 6.50
CA GLU A 237 16.97 -3.37 5.85
C GLU A 237 16.20 -4.58 6.42
N VAL A 238 16.90 -5.64 6.80
CA VAL A 238 16.32 -6.83 7.44
C VAL A 238 15.57 -6.45 8.73
N ILE A 239 16.13 -5.54 9.52
CA ILE A 239 15.50 -5.07 10.77
C ILE A 239 14.29 -4.20 10.46
N LEU A 240 14.39 -3.33 9.46
CA LEU A 240 13.29 -2.48 9.01
C LEU A 240 12.10 -3.30 8.49
N ARG A 241 12.37 -4.38 7.73
CA ARG A 241 11.33 -5.29 7.22
C ARG A 241 10.62 -6.06 8.32
N ASN A 242 11.31 -6.41 9.40
CA ASN A 242 10.73 -7.16 10.52
C ASN A 242 9.83 -6.29 11.41
N GLU A 243 10.05 -4.97 11.53
CA GLU A 243 9.24 -4.06 12.31
C GLU A 243 7.98 -3.64 11.58
#